data_c81c3dd4f825540b471e78a69597c03e
#
_entry.id   c81c3dd4f825540b471e78a69597c03e
#
_cell.length_a   1.000
_cell.length_b   1.000
_cell.length_c   1.000
_cell.angle_alpha   90.00
_cell.angle_beta   90.00
_cell.angle_gamma   90.00
#
_symmetry.space_group_name_H-M   'P 1'
#
loop_
_entity.id
_entity.type
_entity.pdbx_description
1 polymer ?
#
loop_
_entity_poly.entity_id
_entity_poly.type
_entity_poly.pdbx_seq_one_letter_code
_entity_poly.pdbx_strand_id
1 'polypeptide(L)'
;LAPAGTRRMSANPHANGGLLRKALCFPDFRDYAITVEKPGQTAAENTRPLGRFLRDIMRENLSNFRVFGPDENSSNKLDALYEVSKKLWLADYKPEDADGGELSPDGRVLEMLSEHTLEGWYEGYLLTGRHGFFSTYEAFVHVIDSMFNMHAKWLASSKELSWRAPVSSLNLLITSTVWRQDHNGFTHQDPGFLDLVVNKSPDVCRIYLPPDANTLLSVANHCLKSTGYINVIVSDKQKHLQYMTMDEAITHCTKGISIWQKVSNDQGSEPDVVMACAGDIPTKEALAAVVLLREHFPSLKIRFVNVVDLYRLVPSTEHPHGLSDRDFDSLFTKDKPIIFNFHGYPWLIHRLTYRRTNHKNLHVRGYKEKGNINTPLDLAIQNQIDRFSLAIDVIDRVPSLEVAGAHAKEILRNMQIDCQNYAYEHGVDKPEFDQWTWPA
;
A
#
# COMPACT_ATOMS: atom_id res chain seq x y z
N LEU A 1 29.67 -24.09 20.30
CA LEU A 1 28.42 -24.78 20.37
C LEU A 1 27.54 -24.18 21.47
N ALA A 2 26.24 -23.96 21.19
CA ALA A 2 25.36 -23.39 22.18
C ALA A 2 25.16 -24.36 23.36
N PRO A 3 25.22 -23.89 24.62
CA PRO A 3 25.02 -24.73 25.79
C PRO A 3 23.56 -25.28 25.82
N ALA A 4 23.35 -26.39 26.48
CA ALA A 4 22.04 -26.96 26.66
C ALA A 4 21.16 -26.14 27.64
N GLY A 5 19.83 -26.33 27.60
CA GLY A 5 18.88 -25.73 28.52
C GLY A 5 18.64 -24.25 28.31
N THR A 6 18.25 -23.54 29.35
CA THR A 6 17.83 -22.12 29.35
C THR A 6 18.91 -21.12 28.93
N ARG A 7 20.16 -21.57 28.84
CA ARG A 7 21.28 -20.76 28.35
C ARG A 7 21.30 -20.59 26.84
N ARG A 8 20.51 -21.34 26.09
CA ARG A 8 20.25 -21.10 24.67
C ARG A 8 19.25 -19.97 24.51
N MET A 9 19.51 -19.04 23.61
CA MET A 9 18.56 -17.98 23.31
C MET A 9 17.19 -18.54 22.91
N SER A 10 17.16 -19.60 22.11
CA SER A 10 15.92 -20.28 21.69
C SER A 10 15.14 -20.96 22.82
N ALA A 11 15.79 -21.29 23.91
CA ALA A 11 15.16 -21.91 25.09
C ALA A 11 15.00 -20.92 26.26
N ASN A 12 15.48 -19.69 26.11
CA ASN A 12 15.33 -18.66 27.13
C ASN A 12 13.89 -18.12 27.13
N PRO A 13 13.14 -18.22 28.22
CA PRO A 13 11.75 -17.75 28.29
C PRO A 13 11.60 -16.23 28.10
N HIS A 14 12.69 -15.47 28.19
CA HIS A 14 12.68 -14.00 28.03
C HIS A 14 13.14 -13.55 26.64
N ALA A 15 13.64 -14.42 25.77
CA ALA A 15 14.30 -14.05 24.55
C ALA A 15 13.91 -14.87 23.31
N ASN A 16 13.02 -15.86 23.42
CA ASN A 16 12.59 -16.64 22.27
C ASN A 16 11.13 -16.40 21.93
N GLY A 17 10.89 -15.58 20.93
CA GLY A 17 9.56 -15.26 20.43
C GLY A 17 8.69 -16.46 20.14
N GLY A 18 9.26 -17.53 19.60
CA GLY A 18 8.49 -18.70 19.24
C GLY A 18 7.89 -19.44 20.42
N LEU A 19 8.60 -19.55 21.54
CA LEU A 19 8.11 -20.22 22.75
C LEU A 19 7.16 -19.36 23.57
N LEU A 20 7.33 -18.04 23.55
CA LEU A 20 6.55 -17.09 24.34
C LEU A 20 5.42 -16.46 23.59
N ARG A 21 5.31 -16.72 22.28
CA ARG A 21 4.31 -16.07 21.45
C ARG A 21 2.90 -16.38 21.98
N LYS A 22 2.24 -15.32 22.42
CA LYS A 22 0.81 -15.35 22.75
C LYS A 22 0.03 -14.95 21.50
N ALA A 23 -1.00 -15.71 21.18
CA ALA A 23 -1.93 -15.31 20.13
C ALA A 23 -2.61 -13.97 20.50
N LEU A 24 -2.88 -13.15 19.50
CA LEU A 24 -3.74 -11.98 19.70
C LEU A 24 -5.20 -12.40 19.76
N CYS A 25 -5.95 -11.77 20.65
CA CYS A 25 -7.40 -11.72 20.58
C CYS A 25 -7.79 -10.69 19.53
N PHE A 26 -8.61 -11.08 18.56
CA PHE A 26 -9.03 -10.22 17.47
C PHE A 26 -10.52 -9.92 17.55
N PRO A 27 -10.92 -8.64 17.50
CA PRO A 27 -12.28 -8.30 17.11
C PRO A 27 -12.52 -8.69 15.64
N ASP A 28 -13.77 -8.75 15.22
CA ASP A 28 -14.05 -8.97 13.79
C ASP A 28 -13.74 -7.70 13.00
N PHE A 29 -12.75 -7.78 12.12
CA PHE A 29 -12.33 -6.61 11.30
C PHE A 29 -13.45 -6.09 10.40
N ARG A 30 -14.46 -6.92 10.09
CA ARG A 30 -15.62 -6.52 9.27
C ARG A 30 -16.50 -5.48 9.96
N ASP A 31 -16.49 -5.43 11.30
CA ASP A 31 -17.26 -4.47 12.08
C ASP A 31 -16.76 -3.01 11.91
N TYR A 32 -15.56 -2.85 11.35
CA TYR A 32 -14.94 -1.55 11.07
C TYR A 32 -15.11 -1.09 9.64
N ALA A 33 -15.81 -1.87 8.81
CA ALA A 33 -15.99 -1.60 7.40
C ALA A 33 -16.63 -0.25 7.11
N ILE A 34 -16.21 0.37 6.03
CA ILE A 34 -16.94 1.48 5.44
C ILE A 34 -18.05 0.93 4.56
N THR A 35 -19.25 1.47 4.73
CA THR A 35 -20.39 1.15 3.85
C THR A 35 -20.16 1.76 2.48
N VAL A 36 -20.16 0.94 1.44
CA VAL A 36 -20.00 1.34 0.05
C VAL A 36 -21.29 0.98 -0.70
N GLU A 37 -22.22 1.91 -0.77
CA GLU A 37 -23.48 1.69 -1.48
C GLU A 37 -23.25 1.70 -3.00
N LYS A 38 -22.44 2.67 -3.46
CA LYS A 38 -22.06 2.81 -4.86
C LYS A 38 -20.53 2.92 -4.96
N PRO A 39 -19.87 2.01 -5.69
CA PRO A 39 -18.43 2.03 -5.88
C PRO A 39 -17.95 3.39 -6.41
N GLY A 40 -16.88 3.94 -5.80
CA GLY A 40 -16.25 5.17 -6.25
C GLY A 40 -17.06 6.45 -6.07
N GLN A 41 -18.12 6.45 -5.24
CA GLN A 41 -18.91 7.65 -4.93
C GLN A 41 -18.79 8.11 -3.46
N THR A 42 -18.29 7.25 -2.60
CA THR A 42 -18.00 7.60 -1.19
C THR A 42 -16.51 7.90 -1.04
N ALA A 43 -16.18 8.99 -0.37
CA ALA A 43 -14.79 9.31 -0.01
C ALA A 43 -14.57 9.17 1.50
N ALA A 44 -13.50 8.48 1.89
CA ALA A 44 -13.13 8.29 3.29
C ALA A 44 -11.61 8.17 3.47
N GLU A 45 -11.14 8.39 4.69
CA GLU A 45 -9.75 8.18 5.07
C GLU A 45 -9.52 6.67 5.26
N ASN A 46 -8.64 6.07 4.46
CA ASN A 46 -8.41 4.62 4.49
C ASN A 46 -7.90 4.12 5.85
N THR A 47 -7.04 4.90 6.50
CA THR A 47 -6.38 4.51 7.75
C THR A 47 -7.25 4.69 9.00
N ARG A 48 -8.31 5.50 8.96
CA ARG A 48 -9.17 5.74 10.14
C ARG A 48 -9.92 4.48 10.62
N PRO A 49 -10.55 3.66 9.76
CA PRO A 49 -11.11 2.38 10.18
C PRO A 49 -10.04 1.43 10.74
N LEU A 50 -8.85 1.41 10.14
CA LEU A 50 -7.72 0.65 10.66
C LEU A 50 -7.33 1.10 12.08
N GLY A 51 -7.29 2.42 12.34
CA GLY A 51 -7.01 2.97 13.68
C GLY A 51 -7.98 2.44 14.73
N ARG A 52 -9.28 2.37 14.42
CA ARG A 52 -10.30 1.80 15.32
C ARG A 52 -10.11 0.29 15.51
N PHE A 53 -9.79 -0.44 14.47
CA PHE A 53 -9.48 -1.87 14.56
C PHE A 53 -8.25 -2.14 15.44
N LEU A 54 -7.16 -1.41 15.23
CA LEU A 54 -5.94 -1.51 16.05
C LEU A 54 -6.18 -1.09 17.51
N ARG A 55 -7.04 -0.09 17.77
CA ARG A 55 -7.49 0.30 19.12
C ARG A 55 -8.10 -0.89 19.87
N ASP A 56 -9.01 -1.60 19.23
CA ASP A 56 -9.72 -2.69 19.89
C ASP A 56 -8.84 -3.94 20.01
N ILE A 57 -7.95 -4.20 19.05
CA ILE A 57 -6.86 -5.17 19.23
C ILE A 57 -6.01 -4.81 20.46
N MET A 58 -5.61 -3.54 20.61
CA MET A 58 -4.81 -3.08 21.76
C MET A 58 -5.57 -3.29 23.07
N ARG A 59 -6.87 -2.97 23.11
CA ARG A 59 -7.73 -3.15 24.30
C ARG A 59 -7.74 -4.59 24.78
N GLU A 60 -7.87 -5.55 23.88
CA GLU A 60 -7.90 -6.97 24.19
C GLU A 60 -6.51 -7.56 24.49
N ASN A 61 -5.43 -6.84 24.16
CA ASN A 61 -4.06 -7.36 24.18
C ASN A 61 -3.04 -6.41 24.85
N LEU A 62 -3.41 -5.75 25.94
CA LEU A 62 -2.57 -4.75 26.62
C LEU A 62 -1.18 -5.25 27.02
N SER A 63 -1.01 -6.57 27.26
CA SER A 63 0.27 -7.15 27.69
C SER A 63 1.19 -7.52 26.52
N ASN A 64 0.67 -7.65 25.30
CA ASN A 64 1.42 -8.26 24.18
C ASN A 64 1.21 -7.58 22.83
N PHE A 65 0.59 -6.39 22.78
CA PHE A 65 0.47 -5.57 21.57
C PHE A 65 0.93 -4.13 21.82
N ARG A 66 1.67 -3.58 20.86
CA ARG A 66 2.12 -2.18 20.85
C ARG A 66 2.06 -1.59 19.44
N VAL A 67 1.89 -0.28 19.37
CA VAL A 67 2.02 0.49 18.13
C VAL A 67 3.25 1.39 18.24
N PHE A 68 3.96 1.49 17.14
CA PHE A 68 5.19 2.27 16.99
C PHE A 68 4.99 3.31 15.89
N GLY A 69 5.51 4.50 16.07
CA GLY A 69 5.45 5.57 15.07
C GLY A 69 6.30 6.76 15.46
N PRO A 70 6.93 7.45 14.50
CA PRO A 70 7.77 8.61 14.79
C PRO A 70 6.92 9.90 14.95
N ASP A 71 6.15 10.01 16.02
CA ASP A 71 5.22 11.12 16.36
C ASP A 71 4.02 11.33 15.41
N GLU A 72 3.74 10.41 14.53
CA GLU A 72 2.81 10.59 13.40
C GLU A 72 1.50 9.81 13.52
N ASN A 73 1.27 9.07 14.62
CA ASN A 73 0.09 8.21 14.72
C ASN A 73 -1.23 8.99 14.58
N SER A 74 -1.34 10.17 15.19
CA SER A 74 -2.52 11.04 15.04
C SER A 74 -2.66 11.57 13.61
N SER A 75 -1.57 12.02 13.01
CA SER A 75 -1.53 12.46 11.60
C SER A 75 -1.93 11.33 10.65
N ASN A 76 -1.53 10.09 10.94
CA ASN A 76 -1.86 8.90 10.19
C ASN A 76 -3.30 8.39 10.43
N LYS A 77 -4.12 9.14 11.19
CA LYS A 77 -5.50 8.79 11.55
C LYS A 77 -5.62 7.53 12.41
N LEU A 78 -4.59 7.25 13.19
CA LEU A 78 -4.55 6.18 14.19
C LEU A 78 -4.83 6.71 15.60
N ASP A 79 -5.31 7.92 15.73
CA ASP A 79 -5.60 8.62 16.97
C ASP A 79 -6.57 7.87 17.91
N ALA A 80 -7.43 6.99 17.38
CA ALA A 80 -8.28 6.11 18.18
C ALA A 80 -7.50 5.24 19.19
N LEU A 81 -6.21 4.96 18.96
CA LEU A 81 -5.34 4.22 19.88
C LEU A 81 -5.26 4.88 21.27
N TYR A 82 -5.31 6.22 21.34
CA TYR A 82 -5.20 6.98 22.57
C TYR A 82 -6.47 6.90 23.45
N GLU A 83 -7.57 6.39 22.92
CA GLU A 83 -8.76 6.04 23.73
C GLU A 83 -8.52 4.86 24.69
N VAL A 84 -7.52 4.02 24.39
CA VAL A 84 -7.22 2.78 25.15
C VAL A 84 -5.90 2.88 25.89
N SER A 85 -4.89 3.56 25.33
CA SER A 85 -3.58 3.64 25.93
C SER A 85 -2.94 4.99 25.63
N LYS A 86 -1.96 5.33 26.44
CA LYS A 86 -1.15 6.55 26.30
C LYS A 86 0.16 6.25 25.56
N LYS A 87 0.89 7.30 25.24
CA LYS A 87 2.27 7.23 24.77
C LYS A 87 3.17 6.73 25.90
N LEU A 88 4.12 5.85 25.58
CA LEU A 88 5.10 5.37 26.55
C LEU A 88 6.07 6.47 26.91
N TRP A 89 6.20 6.75 28.21
CA TRP A 89 7.16 7.68 28.75
C TRP A 89 7.82 7.12 30.00
N LEU A 90 9.13 6.88 29.93
CA LEU A 90 9.90 6.26 31.02
C LEU A 90 10.77 7.25 31.79
N ALA A 91 10.86 8.50 31.32
CA ALA A 91 11.59 9.54 32.04
C ALA A 91 10.74 10.14 33.17
N ASP A 92 11.43 10.81 34.12
CA ASP A 92 10.75 11.55 35.18
C ASP A 92 9.93 12.69 34.56
N TYR A 93 8.66 12.76 34.95
CA TYR A 93 7.77 13.83 34.53
C TYR A 93 7.89 15.04 35.47
N LYS A 94 8.22 16.18 34.92
CA LYS A 94 8.41 17.41 35.68
C LYS A 94 7.20 18.31 35.59
N PRO A 95 7.02 19.24 36.56
CA PRO A 95 5.86 20.16 36.56
C PRO A 95 5.74 21.01 35.28
N GLU A 96 6.86 21.32 34.64
CA GLU A 96 6.92 22.10 33.40
C GLU A 96 6.60 21.27 32.13
N ASP A 97 6.56 19.94 32.24
CA ASP A 97 6.25 19.04 31.13
C ASP A 97 4.72 18.96 30.94
N ALA A 98 4.18 19.83 30.09
CA ALA A 98 2.74 19.87 29.81
C ALA A 98 2.38 19.02 28.60
N ASP A 99 1.93 17.79 28.81
CA ASP A 99 1.56 16.83 27.77
C ASP A 99 0.04 16.63 27.61
N GLY A 100 -0.78 17.38 28.34
CA GLY A 100 -2.23 17.18 28.33
C GLY A 100 -2.70 15.83 28.92
N GLY A 101 -1.84 15.10 29.60
CA GLY A 101 -2.13 13.78 30.17
C GLY A 101 -1.95 12.63 29.17
N GLU A 102 -1.22 12.85 28.09
CA GLU A 102 -1.01 11.84 27.02
C GLU A 102 0.11 10.85 27.31
N LEU A 103 0.97 11.11 28.31
CA LEU A 103 2.11 10.28 28.65
C LEU A 103 1.82 9.29 29.79
N SER A 104 2.42 8.10 29.76
CA SER A 104 2.35 7.10 30.82
C SER A 104 3.53 6.14 30.76
N PRO A 105 4.10 5.70 31.91
CA PRO A 105 5.10 4.64 31.93
C PRO A 105 4.58 3.28 31.46
N ASP A 106 3.26 3.08 31.44
CA ASP A 106 2.61 1.87 30.94
C ASP A 106 2.04 2.01 29.52
N GLY A 107 2.34 3.12 28.84
CA GLY A 107 1.84 3.42 27.50
C GLY A 107 2.15 2.31 26.49
N ARG A 108 1.21 2.07 25.57
CA ARG A 108 1.34 1.04 24.52
C ARG A 108 1.63 1.63 23.15
N VAL A 109 1.63 2.94 23.04
CA VAL A 109 2.05 3.66 21.84
C VAL A 109 3.45 4.20 22.07
N LEU A 110 4.42 3.77 21.26
CA LEU A 110 5.79 4.26 21.31
C LEU A 110 5.97 5.27 20.20
N GLU A 111 6.18 6.52 20.58
CA GLU A 111 6.50 7.61 19.65
C GLU A 111 7.90 8.13 19.95
N MET A 112 8.72 8.24 18.90
CA MET A 112 10.06 8.78 18.95
C MET A 112 10.46 9.24 17.56
N LEU A 113 11.03 10.43 17.45
CA LEU A 113 11.57 10.97 16.20
C LEU A 113 12.86 10.24 15.77
N SER A 114 12.76 8.95 15.62
CA SER A 114 13.81 8.04 15.14
C SER A 114 13.20 6.72 14.69
N GLU A 115 12.85 6.61 13.45
CA GLU A 115 12.32 5.39 12.81
C GLU A 115 13.27 4.21 13.04
N HIS A 116 14.57 4.44 12.92
CA HIS A 116 15.59 3.42 13.13
C HIS A 116 15.56 2.82 14.55
N THR A 117 15.45 3.67 15.59
CA THR A 117 15.37 3.21 16.99
C THR A 117 14.04 2.49 17.24
N LEU A 118 12.94 3.01 16.67
CA LEU A 118 11.60 2.41 16.81
C LEU A 118 11.55 1.02 16.18
N GLU A 119 12.14 0.84 15.00
CA GLU A 119 12.18 -0.49 14.39
C GLU A 119 13.03 -1.46 15.23
N GLY A 120 14.17 -1.04 15.74
CA GLY A 120 14.99 -1.87 16.65
C GLY A 120 14.22 -2.29 17.90
N TRP A 121 13.41 -1.40 18.48
CA TRP A 121 12.53 -1.75 19.61
C TRP A 121 11.41 -2.67 19.17
N TYR A 122 10.83 -2.45 18.00
CA TYR A 122 9.77 -3.29 17.46
C TYR A 122 10.28 -4.72 17.21
N GLU A 123 11.43 -4.87 16.56
CA GLU A 123 12.08 -6.17 16.37
C GLU A 123 12.32 -6.89 17.71
N GLY A 124 12.91 -6.19 18.68
CA GLY A 124 13.12 -6.72 20.03
C GLY A 124 11.81 -7.16 20.69
N TYR A 125 10.73 -6.41 20.49
CA TYR A 125 9.41 -6.72 21.02
C TYR A 125 8.82 -8.01 20.40
N LEU A 126 8.97 -8.19 19.08
CA LEU A 126 8.56 -9.41 18.37
C LEU A 126 9.34 -10.63 18.86
N LEU A 127 10.66 -10.49 19.08
CA LEU A 127 11.53 -11.56 19.57
C LEU A 127 11.14 -12.04 20.99
N THR A 128 10.46 -11.23 21.76
CA THR A 128 9.92 -11.59 23.07
C THR A 128 8.52 -12.22 23.02
N GLY A 129 8.04 -12.60 21.84
CA GLY A 129 6.76 -13.31 21.64
C GLY A 129 5.53 -12.40 21.57
N ARG A 130 5.75 -11.12 21.38
CA ARG A 130 4.72 -10.09 21.32
C ARG A 130 4.42 -9.69 19.90
N HIS A 131 3.44 -8.80 19.72
CA HIS A 131 2.98 -8.32 18.42
C HIS A 131 3.00 -6.80 18.37
N GLY A 132 3.05 -6.26 17.17
CA GLY A 132 2.99 -4.82 17.00
C GLY A 132 2.60 -4.39 15.60
N PHE A 133 2.57 -3.08 15.45
CA PHE A 133 2.29 -2.40 14.21
C PHE A 133 3.10 -1.10 14.16
N PHE A 134 3.75 -0.81 13.03
CA PHE A 134 4.58 0.38 12.87
C PHE A 134 4.07 1.21 11.70
N SER A 135 3.76 2.47 11.94
CA SER A 135 3.36 3.42 10.89
C SER A 135 4.39 4.53 10.73
N THR A 136 4.71 4.86 9.47
CA THR A 136 5.63 5.96 9.13
C THR A 136 5.28 6.57 7.78
N TYR A 137 5.80 7.77 7.50
CA TYR A 137 5.68 8.40 6.19
C TYR A 137 6.56 7.72 5.16
N GLU A 138 6.09 7.70 3.91
CA GLU A 138 6.75 6.99 2.83
C GLU A 138 8.19 7.47 2.57
N ALA A 139 8.42 8.77 2.56
CA ALA A 139 9.76 9.31 2.35
C ALA A 139 10.74 9.01 3.50
N PHE A 140 10.22 8.83 4.73
CA PHE A 140 11.07 8.63 5.90
C PHE A 140 11.31 7.16 6.24
N VAL A 141 10.56 6.25 5.64
CA VAL A 141 10.78 4.81 5.85
C VAL A 141 12.19 4.37 5.45
N HIS A 142 12.87 5.09 4.57
CA HIS A 142 14.27 4.83 4.21
C HIS A 142 15.25 4.91 5.39
N VAL A 143 14.91 5.61 6.47
CA VAL A 143 15.71 5.63 7.70
C VAL A 143 15.88 4.23 8.28
N ILE A 144 14.95 3.30 8.02
CA ILE A 144 15.03 1.91 8.51
C ILE A 144 15.67 0.92 7.53
N ASP A 145 16.13 1.33 6.37
CA ASP A 145 16.65 0.43 5.32
C ASP A 145 17.64 -0.62 5.86
N SER A 146 18.57 -0.22 6.72
CA SER A 146 19.57 -1.14 7.25
C SER A 146 18.97 -2.09 8.29
N MET A 147 18.12 -1.63 9.18
CA MET A 147 17.43 -2.46 10.18
C MET A 147 16.51 -3.46 9.52
N PHE A 148 15.65 -2.99 8.63
CA PHE A 148 14.80 -3.83 7.80
C PHE A 148 15.58 -4.93 7.09
N ASN A 149 16.71 -4.58 6.46
CA ASN A 149 17.57 -5.53 5.76
C ASN A 149 18.16 -6.59 6.70
N MET A 150 18.58 -6.19 7.90
CA MET A 150 19.10 -7.11 8.91
C MET A 150 18.01 -8.05 9.42
N HIS A 151 16.82 -7.53 9.72
CA HIS A 151 15.68 -8.33 10.16
C HIS A 151 15.23 -9.34 9.10
N ALA A 152 15.14 -8.93 7.83
CA ALA A 152 14.79 -9.82 6.72
C ALA A 152 15.79 -10.98 6.58
N LYS A 153 17.10 -10.72 6.69
CA LYS A 153 18.14 -11.75 6.65
C LYS A 153 18.08 -12.66 7.87
N TRP A 154 17.84 -12.09 9.06
CA TRP A 154 17.66 -12.86 10.26
C TRP A 154 16.45 -13.80 10.17
N LEU A 155 15.30 -13.31 9.70
CA LEU A 155 14.11 -14.14 9.50
C LEU A 155 14.37 -15.27 8.51
N ALA A 156 14.98 -15.00 7.36
CA ALA A 156 15.30 -16.01 6.36
C ALA A 156 16.18 -17.12 6.97
N SER A 157 17.28 -16.75 7.65
CA SER A 157 18.17 -17.71 8.30
C SER A 157 17.48 -18.46 9.44
N SER A 158 16.61 -17.80 10.21
CA SER A 158 15.91 -18.44 11.31
C SER A 158 14.91 -19.50 10.87
N LYS A 159 14.31 -19.35 9.69
CA LYS A 159 13.38 -20.34 9.10
C LYS A 159 14.06 -21.67 8.74
N GLU A 160 15.36 -21.66 8.49
CA GLU A 160 16.14 -22.87 8.21
C GLU A 160 16.40 -23.73 9.45
N LEU A 161 16.14 -23.20 10.64
CA LEU A 161 16.44 -23.87 11.90
C LEU A 161 15.18 -24.60 12.44
N SER A 162 15.17 -25.91 12.32
CA SER A 162 14.02 -26.76 12.69
C SER A 162 13.59 -26.66 14.15
N TRP A 163 14.48 -26.25 15.06
CA TRP A 163 14.20 -26.09 16.49
C TRP A 163 13.66 -24.71 16.84
N ARG A 164 13.58 -23.79 15.88
CA ARG A 164 13.11 -22.42 16.13
C ARG A 164 11.65 -22.27 15.75
N ALA A 165 10.85 -21.83 16.69
CA ALA A 165 9.44 -21.54 16.42
C ALA A 165 9.27 -20.17 15.71
N PRO A 166 8.24 -19.99 14.88
CA PRO A 166 7.99 -18.73 14.20
C PRO A 166 7.71 -17.58 15.18
N VAL A 167 8.24 -16.40 14.89
CA VAL A 167 7.90 -15.16 15.58
C VAL A 167 6.72 -14.45 14.88
N SER A 168 6.07 -13.52 15.58
CA SER A 168 5.06 -12.65 14.97
C SER A 168 5.65 -11.85 13.83
N SER A 169 4.87 -11.57 12.80
CA SER A 169 5.34 -10.77 11.67
C SER A 169 5.58 -9.31 12.05
N LEU A 170 6.58 -8.70 11.42
CA LEU A 170 6.81 -7.27 11.45
C LEU A 170 5.87 -6.61 10.44
N ASN A 171 4.98 -5.72 10.91
CA ASN A 171 3.97 -5.09 10.07
C ASN A 171 4.26 -3.59 9.95
N LEU A 172 4.58 -3.14 8.74
CA LEU A 172 4.83 -1.74 8.40
C LEU A 172 3.64 -1.17 7.64
N LEU A 173 3.12 -0.03 8.09
CA LEU A 173 2.18 0.80 7.36
C LEU A 173 2.91 2.04 6.87
N ILE A 174 3.04 2.16 5.58
CA ILE A 174 3.62 3.31 4.90
C ILE A 174 2.48 4.22 4.47
N THR A 175 2.47 5.43 5.03
CA THR A 175 1.44 6.44 4.79
C THR A 175 2.04 7.72 4.22
N SER A 176 1.24 8.76 4.11
CA SER A 176 1.70 10.06 3.56
C SER A 176 2.46 9.85 2.26
N THR A 177 1.79 9.16 1.35
CA THR A 177 2.37 8.68 0.11
C THR A 177 2.79 9.83 -0.81
N VAL A 178 3.75 9.56 -1.68
CA VAL A 178 4.29 10.54 -2.65
C VAL A 178 3.20 11.37 -3.33
N TRP A 179 2.06 10.76 -3.67
CA TRP A 179 0.98 11.41 -4.41
C TRP A 179 0.12 12.37 -3.59
N ARG A 180 0.30 12.41 -2.28
CA ARG A 180 -0.44 13.27 -1.35
C ARG A 180 0.49 14.09 -0.45
N GLN A 181 1.75 14.24 -0.88
CA GLN A 181 2.75 15.12 -0.28
C GLN A 181 3.05 16.34 -1.17
N ASP A 182 2.09 16.72 -1.97
CA ASP A 182 2.07 17.90 -2.81
C ASP A 182 2.40 19.20 -2.03
N HIS A 183 1.84 19.34 -0.82
CA HIS A 183 2.01 20.50 0.05
C HIS A 183 3.35 20.55 0.79
N ASN A 184 4.01 19.40 1.02
CA ASN A 184 5.33 19.33 1.67
C ASN A 184 6.49 19.35 0.66
N GLY A 185 6.20 19.10 -0.62
CA GLY A 185 7.16 19.10 -1.70
C GLY A 185 8.08 17.88 -1.73
N PHE A 186 9.13 17.97 -2.55
CA PHE A 186 10.00 16.85 -2.90
C PHE A 186 10.69 16.17 -1.72
N THR A 187 10.91 16.85 -0.60
CA THR A 187 11.53 16.26 0.60
C THR A 187 10.70 15.16 1.25
N HIS A 188 9.41 15.09 0.91
CA HIS A 188 8.44 14.10 1.40
C HIS A 188 7.96 13.16 0.28
N GLN A 189 8.63 13.16 -0.86
CA GLN A 189 8.21 12.43 -2.05
C GLN A 189 9.27 11.39 -2.44
N ASP A 190 9.24 10.21 -1.83
CA ASP A 190 10.14 9.09 -2.17
C ASP A 190 9.47 7.73 -1.94
N PRO A 191 9.01 7.04 -2.99
CA PRO A 191 8.43 5.70 -2.89
C PRO A 191 9.46 4.56 -3.03
N GLY A 192 10.77 4.86 -2.99
CA GLY A 192 11.86 3.94 -3.34
C GLY A 192 12.07 2.78 -2.36
N PHE A 193 11.49 2.82 -1.15
CA PHE A 193 11.63 1.73 -0.20
C PHE A 193 11.12 0.38 -0.76
N LEU A 194 10.10 0.39 -1.62
CA LEU A 194 9.58 -0.83 -2.24
C LEU A 194 10.63 -1.53 -3.11
N ASP A 195 11.53 -0.77 -3.77
CA ASP A 195 12.64 -1.30 -4.57
C ASP A 195 13.68 -2.03 -3.70
N LEU A 196 13.86 -1.60 -2.44
CA LEU A 196 14.66 -2.32 -1.47
C LEU A 196 14.00 -3.63 -1.05
N VAL A 197 12.70 -3.60 -0.75
CA VAL A 197 11.93 -4.75 -0.23
C VAL A 197 11.94 -5.92 -1.20
N VAL A 198 11.76 -5.69 -2.51
CA VAL A 198 11.75 -6.76 -3.51
C VAL A 198 13.10 -7.46 -3.71
N ASN A 199 14.18 -6.94 -3.12
CA ASN A 199 15.49 -7.60 -3.10
C ASN A 199 15.64 -8.66 -2.00
N LYS A 200 14.65 -8.77 -1.10
CA LYS A 200 14.72 -9.71 0.02
C LYS A 200 14.20 -11.09 -0.37
N SER A 201 14.47 -12.07 0.49
CA SER A 201 13.98 -13.43 0.26
C SER A 201 12.46 -13.44 0.06
N PRO A 202 11.96 -14.14 -0.96
CA PRO A 202 10.53 -14.30 -1.19
C PRO A 202 9.80 -15.01 -0.05
N ASP A 203 10.53 -15.71 0.82
CA ASP A 203 9.96 -16.42 1.95
C ASP A 203 9.60 -15.52 3.13
N VAL A 204 10.11 -14.28 3.16
CA VAL A 204 9.96 -13.42 4.33
C VAL A 204 9.32 -12.06 4.05
N CYS A 205 9.31 -11.55 2.84
CA CYS A 205 8.76 -10.22 2.54
C CYS A 205 7.45 -10.28 1.75
N ARG A 206 6.55 -9.34 2.06
CA ARG A 206 5.28 -9.13 1.37
C ARG A 206 5.04 -7.64 1.17
N ILE A 207 4.44 -7.27 0.03
CA ILE A 207 4.09 -5.88 -0.30
C ILE A 207 2.64 -5.83 -0.72
N TYR A 208 1.86 -4.99 -0.06
CA TYR A 208 0.44 -4.79 -0.32
C TYR A 208 0.13 -3.33 -0.58
N LEU A 209 -0.64 -3.07 -1.64
CA LEU A 209 -1.12 -1.73 -2.02
C LEU A 209 -2.66 -1.72 -2.09
N PRO A 210 -3.35 -1.75 -0.95
CA PRO A 210 -4.80 -1.73 -0.91
C PRO A 210 -5.35 -0.39 -1.44
N PRO A 211 -6.32 -0.40 -2.39
CA PRO A 211 -6.82 0.82 -3.01
C PRO A 211 -7.83 1.60 -2.17
N ASP A 212 -8.41 0.98 -1.13
CA ASP A 212 -9.44 1.58 -0.27
C ASP A 212 -9.42 1.04 1.17
N ALA A 213 -10.28 1.56 2.04
CA ALA A 213 -10.29 1.24 3.46
C ALA A 213 -10.67 -0.22 3.74
N ASN A 214 -11.63 -0.79 3.01
CA ASN A 214 -12.08 -2.16 3.25
C ASN A 214 -11.00 -3.17 2.82
N THR A 215 -10.29 -2.92 1.74
CA THR A 215 -9.13 -3.72 1.33
C THR A 215 -7.97 -3.56 2.33
N LEU A 216 -7.73 -2.34 2.86
CA LEU A 216 -6.73 -2.12 3.90
C LEU A 216 -7.03 -2.90 5.18
N LEU A 217 -8.27 -2.91 5.66
CA LEU A 217 -8.70 -3.70 6.81
C LEU A 217 -8.47 -5.21 6.59
N SER A 218 -8.85 -5.71 5.42
CA SER A 218 -8.65 -7.12 5.06
C SER A 218 -7.17 -7.51 5.05
N VAL A 219 -6.32 -6.70 4.43
CA VAL A 219 -4.87 -6.89 4.39
C VAL A 219 -4.27 -6.82 5.80
N ALA A 220 -4.61 -5.79 6.59
CA ALA A 220 -4.07 -5.62 7.94
C ALA A 220 -4.44 -6.79 8.87
N ASN A 221 -5.69 -7.28 8.82
CA ASN A 221 -6.10 -8.46 9.56
C ASN A 221 -5.29 -9.71 9.17
N HIS A 222 -5.05 -9.91 7.86
CA HIS A 222 -4.19 -10.99 7.38
C HIS A 222 -2.75 -10.85 7.89
N CYS A 223 -2.16 -9.68 7.77
CA CYS A 223 -0.78 -9.39 8.17
C CYS A 223 -0.56 -9.59 9.68
N LEU A 224 -1.48 -9.10 10.52
CA LEU A 224 -1.42 -9.23 11.98
C LEU A 224 -1.54 -10.69 12.47
N LYS A 225 -2.20 -11.55 11.70
CA LYS A 225 -2.32 -12.99 11.98
C LYS A 225 -1.14 -13.81 11.48
N SER A 226 -0.35 -13.25 10.58
CA SER A 226 0.79 -13.94 9.97
C SER A 226 1.99 -14.06 10.92
N THR A 227 2.89 -14.99 10.63
CA THR A 227 4.11 -15.23 11.41
C THR A 227 5.31 -15.41 10.50
N GLY A 228 6.46 -14.87 10.93
CA GLY A 228 7.73 -15.02 10.24
C GLY A 228 7.82 -14.22 8.92
N TYR A 229 7.06 -13.12 8.81
CA TYR A 229 7.10 -12.23 7.66
C TYR A 229 7.42 -10.80 8.05
N ILE A 230 7.85 -10.03 7.07
CA ILE A 230 7.77 -8.57 7.07
C ILE A 230 6.69 -8.21 6.05
N ASN A 231 5.62 -7.60 6.52
CA ASN A 231 4.52 -7.13 5.70
C ASN A 231 4.65 -5.63 5.52
N VAL A 232 4.78 -5.18 4.29
CA VAL A 232 4.82 -3.77 3.90
C VAL A 232 3.47 -3.42 3.29
N ILE A 233 2.75 -2.49 3.89
CA ILE A 233 1.43 -2.04 3.46
C ILE A 233 1.54 -0.57 3.10
N VAL A 234 1.20 -0.20 1.88
CA VAL A 234 1.20 1.20 1.42
C VAL A 234 -0.23 1.68 1.28
N SER A 235 -0.62 2.69 2.03
CA SER A 235 -1.94 3.30 1.94
C SER A 235 -1.90 4.73 2.48
N ASP A 236 -2.39 5.68 1.71
CA ASP A 236 -2.42 7.07 2.12
C ASP A 236 -3.45 7.33 3.24
N LYS A 237 -3.20 8.38 4.01
CA LYS A 237 -4.03 8.82 5.15
C LYS A 237 -5.13 9.82 4.78
N GLN A 238 -5.07 10.42 3.60
CA GLN A 238 -6.07 11.38 3.15
C GLN A 238 -7.35 10.67 2.68
N LYS A 239 -8.37 11.46 2.33
CA LYS A 239 -9.61 10.91 1.80
C LYS A 239 -9.42 10.36 0.39
N HIS A 240 -9.85 9.12 0.18
CA HIS A 240 -9.86 8.42 -1.10
C HIS A 240 -11.24 7.85 -1.39
N LEU A 241 -11.55 7.66 -2.67
CA LEU A 241 -12.76 6.99 -3.09
C LEU A 241 -12.76 5.52 -2.62
N GLN A 242 -13.92 5.04 -2.21
CA GLN A 242 -14.13 3.69 -1.73
C GLN A 242 -14.82 2.86 -2.82
N TYR A 243 -14.29 1.69 -3.14
CA TYR A 243 -14.68 0.94 -4.34
C TYR A 243 -15.39 -0.38 -4.04
N MET A 244 -15.07 -1.01 -2.90
CA MET A 244 -15.49 -2.37 -2.58
C MET A 244 -16.28 -2.44 -1.29
N THR A 245 -17.34 -3.22 -1.28
CA THR A 245 -17.92 -3.72 -0.04
C THR A 245 -16.92 -4.59 0.69
N MET A 246 -17.12 -4.88 1.97
CA MET A 246 -16.16 -5.72 2.73
C MET A 246 -16.03 -7.13 2.12
N ASP A 247 -17.11 -7.74 1.65
CA ASP A 247 -17.06 -9.08 1.04
C ASP A 247 -16.30 -9.10 -0.29
N GLU A 248 -16.49 -8.05 -1.11
CA GLU A 248 -15.70 -7.86 -2.34
C GLU A 248 -14.22 -7.64 -2.02
N ALA A 249 -13.92 -6.85 -0.99
CA ALA A 249 -12.56 -6.59 -0.54
C ALA A 249 -11.86 -7.86 -0.04
N ILE A 250 -12.53 -8.68 0.77
CA ILE A 250 -12.02 -9.98 1.23
C ILE A 250 -11.70 -10.88 0.03
N THR A 251 -12.63 -10.96 -0.93
CA THR A 251 -12.46 -11.79 -2.12
C THR A 251 -11.28 -11.30 -2.97
N HIS A 252 -11.16 -9.99 -3.17
CA HIS A 252 -10.07 -9.37 -3.93
C HIS A 252 -8.71 -9.55 -3.25
N CYS A 253 -8.63 -9.27 -1.94
CA CYS A 253 -7.39 -9.42 -1.17
C CYS A 253 -6.94 -10.90 -1.06
N THR A 254 -7.87 -11.86 -0.98
CA THR A 254 -7.55 -13.30 -0.98
C THR A 254 -6.87 -13.71 -2.30
N LYS A 255 -7.32 -13.15 -3.41
CA LYS A 255 -6.67 -13.35 -4.72
C LYS A 255 -5.38 -12.55 -4.87
N GLY A 256 -5.29 -11.41 -4.19
CA GLY A 256 -4.18 -10.44 -4.29
C GLY A 256 -4.14 -9.64 -5.59
N ILE A 257 -4.86 -10.09 -6.62
CA ILE A 257 -5.04 -9.45 -7.93
C ILE A 257 -6.34 -9.93 -8.54
N SER A 258 -7.10 -9.05 -9.21
CA SER A 258 -8.28 -9.47 -9.96
C SER A 258 -8.71 -8.48 -11.03
N ILE A 259 -9.49 -8.97 -11.98
CA ILE A 259 -10.24 -8.14 -12.93
C ILE A 259 -11.41 -7.51 -12.18
N TRP A 260 -11.55 -6.19 -12.28
CA TRP A 260 -12.71 -5.48 -11.78
C TRP A 260 -13.83 -5.49 -12.83
N GLN A 261 -14.74 -6.45 -12.70
CA GLN A 261 -15.80 -6.69 -13.67
C GLN A 261 -16.75 -5.49 -13.86
N LYS A 262 -16.99 -4.72 -12.80
CA LYS A 262 -17.81 -3.49 -12.84
C LYS A 262 -17.16 -2.37 -13.67
N VAL A 263 -15.85 -2.44 -13.86
CA VAL A 263 -15.06 -1.47 -14.62
C VAL A 263 -14.71 -1.99 -16.01
N SER A 264 -14.59 -3.29 -16.19
CA SER A 264 -14.27 -3.91 -17.47
C SER A 264 -15.50 -3.97 -18.38
N ASN A 265 -15.30 -3.93 -19.70
CA ASN A 265 -16.35 -4.10 -20.69
C ASN A 265 -16.03 -5.17 -21.76
N ASP A 266 -14.99 -5.97 -21.53
CA ASP A 266 -14.63 -7.09 -22.40
C ASP A 266 -15.53 -8.32 -22.24
N GLN A 267 -16.37 -8.35 -21.19
CA GLN A 267 -17.35 -9.42 -20.91
C GLN A 267 -16.74 -10.84 -20.96
N GLY A 268 -15.48 -10.98 -20.52
CA GLY A 268 -14.74 -12.24 -20.58
C GLY A 268 -14.21 -12.61 -21.97
N SER A 269 -14.44 -11.78 -22.99
CA SER A 269 -13.79 -11.90 -24.31
C SER A 269 -12.37 -11.34 -24.26
N GLU A 270 -11.63 -11.46 -25.36
CA GLU A 270 -10.32 -10.84 -25.45
C GLU A 270 -10.47 -9.30 -25.54
N PRO A 271 -9.79 -8.54 -24.66
CA PRO A 271 -9.84 -7.08 -24.69
C PRO A 271 -8.94 -6.52 -25.81
N ASP A 272 -9.18 -5.26 -26.19
CA ASP A 272 -8.26 -4.50 -27.04
C ASP A 272 -7.06 -4.00 -26.27
N VAL A 273 -7.25 -3.69 -24.99
CA VAL A 273 -6.22 -3.20 -24.05
C VAL A 273 -6.51 -3.67 -22.63
N VAL A 274 -5.44 -3.90 -21.86
CA VAL A 274 -5.52 -4.11 -20.42
C VAL A 274 -5.06 -2.83 -19.73
N MET A 275 -5.92 -2.25 -18.89
CA MET A 275 -5.54 -1.18 -17.97
C MET A 275 -5.35 -1.77 -16.59
N ALA A 276 -4.17 -1.62 -16.03
CA ALA A 276 -3.82 -2.17 -14.72
C ALA A 276 -3.34 -1.08 -13.77
N CYS A 277 -3.50 -1.30 -12.47
CA CYS A 277 -3.04 -0.35 -11.46
C CYS A 277 -2.69 -1.03 -10.13
N ALA A 278 -1.82 -0.38 -9.35
CA ALA A 278 -1.50 -0.72 -7.98
C ALA A 278 -1.25 0.56 -7.17
N GLY A 279 -1.97 0.72 -6.06
CA GLY A 279 -2.00 1.90 -5.19
C GLY A 279 -3.31 2.69 -5.30
N ASP A 280 -3.57 3.53 -4.31
CA ASP A 280 -4.84 4.29 -4.19
C ASP A 280 -5.01 5.36 -5.28
N ILE A 281 -4.08 6.32 -5.39
CA ILE A 281 -4.12 7.36 -6.43
C ILE A 281 -3.98 6.77 -7.85
N PRO A 282 -3.04 5.85 -8.13
CA PRO A 282 -2.99 5.19 -9.43
C PRO A 282 -4.30 4.51 -9.83
N THR A 283 -5.03 3.96 -8.86
CA THR A 283 -6.34 3.35 -9.11
C THR A 283 -7.38 4.41 -9.50
N LYS A 284 -7.47 5.54 -8.77
CA LYS A 284 -8.38 6.66 -9.12
C LYS A 284 -8.13 7.15 -10.54
N GLU A 285 -6.88 7.42 -10.88
CA GLU A 285 -6.51 7.96 -12.18
C GLU A 285 -6.73 6.96 -13.33
N ALA A 286 -6.45 5.67 -13.10
CA ALA A 286 -6.74 4.62 -14.09
C ALA A 286 -8.25 4.46 -14.34
N LEU A 287 -9.07 4.54 -13.30
CA LEU A 287 -10.54 4.53 -13.42
C LEU A 287 -11.04 5.73 -14.22
N ALA A 288 -10.54 6.92 -13.92
CA ALA A 288 -10.90 8.13 -14.65
C ALA A 288 -10.47 8.08 -16.12
N ALA A 289 -9.31 7.48 -16.43
CA ALA A 289 -8.88 7.26 -17.80
C ALA A 289 -9.81 6.30 -18.56
N VAL A 290 -10.33 5.25 -17.90
CA VAL A 290 -11.34 4.36 -18.51
C VAL A 290 -12.61 5.12 -18.90
N VAL A 291 -13.05 6.06 -18.06
CA VAL A 291 -14.23 6.90 -18.38
C VAL A 291 -13.97 7.74 -19.61
N LEU A 292 -12.85 8.46 -19.65
CA LEU A 292 -12.46 9.28 -20.81
C LEU A 292 -12.35 8.45 -22.10
N LEU A 293 -11.77 7.26 -22.03
CA LEU A 293 -11.67 6.36 -23.18
C LEU A 293 -13.04 5.89 -23.67
N ARG A 294 -13.99 5.63 -22.78
CA ARG A 294 -15.36 5.23 -23.16
C ARG A 294 -16.14 6.36 -23.80
N GLU A 295 -15.95 7.59 -23.35
CA GLU A 295 -16.56 8.78 -23.98
C GLU A 295 -16.09 8.97 -25.42
N HIS A 296 -14.80 8.79 -25.68
CA HIS A 296 -14.23 8.96 -27.01
C HIS A 296 -14.34 7.71 -27.90
N PHE A 297 -14.27 6.52 -27.30
CA PHE A 297 -14.23 5.23 -28.01
C PHE A 297 -15.15 4.19 -27.36
N PRO A 298 -16.47 4.31 -27.51
CA PRO A 298 -17.44 3.42 -26.84
C PRO A 298 -17.29 1.94 -27.19
N SER A 299 -16.73 1.61 -28.37
CA SER A 299 -16.53 0.24 -28.83
C SER A 299 -15.23 -0.40 -28.31
N LEU A 300 -14.33 0.37 -27.70
CA LEU A 300 -13.04 -0.12 -27.18
C LEU A 300 -13.27 -1.08 -26.01
N LYS A 301 -12.77 -2.30 -26.14
CA LYS A 301 -12.84 -3.32 -25.07
C LYS A 301 -11.68 -3.17 -24.12
N ILE A 302 -11.98 -2.76 -22.91
CA ILE A 302 -11.01 -2.53 -21.83
C ILE A 302 -11.20 -3.60 -20.75
N ARG A 303 -10.11 -4.28 -20.40
CA ARG A 303 -10.02 -5.08 -19.17
C ARG A 303 -9.30 -4.28 -18.11
N PHE A 304 -9.92 -4.15 -16.94
CA PHE A 304 -9.35 -3.42 -15.81
C PHE A 304 -8.87 -4.40 -14.74
N VAL A 305 -7.58 -4.31 -14.37
CA VAL A 305 -6.94 -5.18 -13.38
C VAL A 305 -6.38 -4.35 -12.24
N ASN A 306 -6.76 -4.66 -11.00
CA ASN A 306 -6.16 -4.05 -9.81
C ASN A 306 -5.29 -5.07 -9.08
N VAL A 307 -4.12 -4.60 -8.60
CA VAL A 307 -3.11 -5.40 -7.90
C VAL A 307 -2.98 -4.91 -6.48
N VAL A 308 -3.35 -5.75 -5.52
CA VAL A 308 -3.15 -5.50 -4.08
C VAL A 308 -1.85 -6.13 -3.59
N ASP A 309 -1.61 -7.40 -3.90
CA ASP A 309 -0.37 -8.10 -3.57
C ASP A 309 0.60 -8.01 -4.74
N LEU A 310 1.63 -7.20 -4.60
CA LEU A 310 2.57 -6.92 -5.68
C LEU A 310 3.31 -8.16 -6.18
N TYR A 311 3.52 -9.15 -5.29
CA TYR A 311 4.20 -10.40 -5.66
C TYR A 311 3.34 -11.34 -6.52
N ARG A 312 2.06 -11.05 -6.74
CA ARG A 312 1.27 -11.76 -7.77
C ARG A 312 1.83 -11.57 -9.18
N LEU A 313 2.56 -10.49 -9.40
CA LEU A 313 3.17 -10.21 -10.70
C LEU A 313 4.36 -11.12 -11.02
N VAL A 314 5.04 -11.65 -10.01
CA VAL A 314 6.23 -12.53 -10.15
C VAL A 314 5.80 -13.94 -10.56
N PRO A 315 6.59 -14.67 -11.36
CA PRO A 315 6.34 -16.09 -11.63
C PRO A 315 6.26 -16.96 -10.36
N SER A 316 5.35 -17.93 -10.34
CA SER A 316 5.19 -18.86 -9.22
C SER A 316 6.44 -19.70 -8.92
N THR A 317 7.37 -19.76 -9.85
CA THR A 317 8.69 -20.39 -9.68
C THR A 317 9.68 -19.53 -8.89
N GLU A 318 9.41 -18.25 -8.74
CA GLU A 318 10.30 -17.28 -8.07
C GLU A 318 9.75 -16.76 -6.75
N HIS A 319 8.42 -16.82 -6.54
CA HIS A 319 7.80 -16.36 -5.32
C HIS A 319 6.56 -17.19 -4.97
N PRO A 320 6.34 -17.54 -3.68
CA PRO A 320 5.18 -18.33 -3.24
C PRO A 320 3.82 -17.71 -3.58
N HIS A 321 3.74 -16.38 -3.66
CA HIS A 321 2.52 -15.65 -4.07
C HIS A 321 2.41 -15.46 -5.58
N GLY A 322 3.48 -15.77 -6.34
CA GLY A 322 3.54 -15.56 -7.77
C GLY A 322 2.45 -16.36 -8.53
N LEU A 323 1.96 -15.78 -9.61
CA LEU A 323 1.02 -16.44 -10.50
C LEU A 323 1.74 -17.42 -11.44
N SER A 324 1.06 -18.50 -11.81
CA SER A 324 1.48 -19.30 -12.98
C SER A 324 1.41 -18.43 -14.24
N ASP A 325 2.18 -18.77 -15.29
CA ASP A 325 2.11 -18.02 -16.54
C ASP A 325 0.71 -18.07 -17.16
N ARG A 326 0.02 -19.21 -17.02
CA ARG A 326 -1.37 -19.37 -17.48
C ARG A 326 -2.31 -18.38 -16.78
N ASP A 327 -2.20 -18.25 -15.44
CA ASP A 327 -3.07 -17.37 -14.68
C ASP A 327 -2.73 -15.90 -14.95
N PHE A 328 -1.44 -15.59 -15.09
CA PHE A 328 -0.99 -14.26 -15.49
C PHE A 328 -1.52 -13.88 -16.88
N ASP A 329 -1.36 -14.74 -17.86
CA ASP A 329 -1.84 -14.52 -19.24
C ASP A 329 -3.37 -14.39 -19.30
N SER A 330 -4.11 -15.06 -18.40
CA SER A 330 -5.57 -14.92 -18.32
C SER A 330 -6.01 -13.52 -17.87
N LEU A 331 -5.19 -12.82 -17.09
CA LEU A 331 -5.42 -11.45 -16.63
C LEU A 331 -4.90 -10.42 -17.64
N PHE A 332 -3.66 -10.60 -18.09
CA PHE A 332 -2.91 -9.59 -18.83
C PHE A 332 -2.81 -9.86 -20.34
N THR A 333 -3.40 -10.95 -20.83
CA THR A 333 -3.32 -11.43 -22.22
C THR A 333 -1.88 -11.78 -22.64
N LYS A 334 -1.72 -12.31 -23.86
CA LYS A 334 -0.41 -12.71 -24.40
C LYS A 334 0.21 -11.69 -25.36
N ASP A 335 -0.60 -10.78 -25.87
CA ASP A 335 -0.20 -9.91 -26.99
C ASP A 335 -0.82 -8.51 -27.00
N LYS A 336 -1.83 -8.23 -26.15
CA LYS A 336 -2.48 -6.91 -26.11
C LYS A 336 -1.64 -5.89 -25.33
N PRO A 337 -1.74 -4.61 -25.65
CA PRO A 337 -1.12 -3.56 -24.85
C PRO A 337 -1.59 -3.62 -23.39
N ILE A 338 -0.66 -3.40 -22.46
CA ILE A 338 -0.91 -3.28 -21.03
C ILE A 338 -0.45 -1.91 -20.60
N ILE A 339 -1.37 -1.07 -20.14
CA ILE A 339 -1.06 0.22 -19.52
C ILE A 339 -1.17 0.04 -18.02
N PHE A 340 -0.04 0.09 -17.33
CA PHE A 340 0.04 -0.15 -15.90
C PHE A 340 0.34 1.15 -15.15
N ASN A 341 -0.59 1.61 -14.31
CA ASN A 341 -0.40 2.77 -13.44
C ASN A 341 0.05 2.33 -12.07
N PHE A 342 1.27 2.68 -11.68
CA PHE A 342 1.93 2.19 -10.48
C PHE A 342 2.25 3.30 -9.48
N HIS A 343 2.14 2.97 -8.22
CA HIS A 343 2.41 3.85 -7.09
C HIS A 343 3.85 4.38 -7.06
N GLY A 344 4.83 3.49 -7.24
CA GLY A 344 6.25 3.79 -7.11
C GLY A 344 6.97 3.96 -8.45
N TYR A 345 8.25 3.64 -8.48
CA TYR A 345 9.07 3.73 -9.69
C TYR A 345 8.68 2.69 -10.74
N PRO A 346 8.50 3.05 -12.01
CA PRO A 346 8.08 2.12 -13.07
C PRO A 346 8.95 0.88 -13.22
N TRP A 347 10.25 1.01 -12.97
CA TRP A 347 11.23 -0.08 -13.08
C TRP A 347 10.89 -1.28 -12.20
N LEU A 348 10.25 -1.07 -11.06
CA LEU A 348 9.86 -2.15 -10.16
C LEU A 348 8.89 -3.11 -10.83
N ILE A 349 7.88 -2.61 -11.52
CA ILE A 349 6.91 -3.46 -12.24
C ILE A 349 7.58 -4.22 -13.38
N HIS A 350 8.46 -3.56 -14.14
CA HIS A 350 9.24 -4.23 -15.20
C HIS A 350 10.11 -5.34 -14.62
N ARG A 351 10.74 -5.12 -13.46
CA ARG A 351 11.53 -6.12 -12.77
C ARG A 351 10.69 -7.34 -12.33
N LEU A 352 9.50 -7.13 -11.79
CA LEU A 352 8.62 -8.21 -11.33
C LEU A 352 8.04 -9.04 -12.50
N THR A 353 8.00 -8.46 -13.70
CA THR A 353 7.32 -9.02 -14.86
C THR A 353 8.24 -9.36 -16.05
N TYR A 354 9.57 -9.14 -15.94
CA TYR A 354 10.49 -9.28 -17.09
C TYR A 354 10.46 -10.65 -17.75
N ARG A 355 10.04 -11.71 -17.04
CA ARG A 355 9.92 -13.08 -17.57
C ARG A 355 8.53 -13.42 -18.12
N ARG A 356 7.58 -12.50 -18.04
CA ARG A 356 6.21 -12.74 -18.51
C ARG A 356 6.13 -12.68 -20.04
N THR A 357 5.27 -13.50 -20.61
CA THR A 357 5.09 -13.62 -22.06
C THR A 357 4.83 -12.28 -22.74
N ASN A 358 3.96 -11.46 -22.16
CA ASN A 358 3.51 -10.18 -22.72
C ASN A 358 4.31 -8.97 -22.22
N HIS A 359 5.51 -9.16 -21.65
CA HIS A 359 6.30 -8.04 -21.10
C HIS A 359 6.65 -6.96 -22.13
N LYS A 360 6.84 -7.33 -23.40
CA LYS A 360 7.15 -6.37 -24.49
C LYS A 360 6.05 -5.33 -24.74
N ASN A 361 4.81 -5.65 -24.40
CA ASN A 361 3.65 -4.77 -24.56
C ASN A 361 3.23 -4.11 -23.24
N LEU A 362 4.04 -4.25 -22.17
CA LEU A 362 3.82 -3.64 -20.88
C LEU A 362 4.40 -2.23 -20.85
N HIS A 363 3.54 -1.25 -20.62
CA HIS A 363 3.87 0.17 -20.49
C HIS A 363 3.50 0.63 -19.09
N VAL A 364 4.50 0.99 -18.30
CA VAL A 364 4.33 1.35 -16.89
C VAL A 364 4.48 2.85 -16.72
N ARG A 365 3.52 3.45 -16.05
CA ARG A 365 3.57 4.81 -15.50
C ARG A 365 3.75 4.72 -13.99
N GLY A 366 4.49 5.66 -13.42
CA GLY A 366 4.80 5.74 -12.01
C GLY A 366 5.58 7.00 -11.69
N TYR A 367 6.11 7.10 -10.48
CA TYR A 367 6.88 8.25 -10.03
C TYR A 367 8.19 8.42 -10.82
N LYS A 368 8.54 9.66 -11.16
CA LYS A 368 9.69 10.02 -12.02
C LYS A 368 10.56 11.12 -11.44
N GLU A 369 10.53 11.35 -10.16
CA GLU A 369 11.25 12.46 -9.49
C GLU A 369 10.84 13.84 -10.06
N LYS A 370 9.58 14.00 -10.44
CA LYS A 370 9.03 15.26 -10.93
C LYS A 370 8.07 15.85 -9.92
N GLY A 371 8.11 17.16 -9.79
CA GLY A 371 7.26 17.91 -8.88
C GLY A 371 8.01 18.54 -7.73
N ASN A 372 7.29 19.35 -6.98
CA ASN A 372 7.76 20.06 -5.81
C ASN A 372 6.51 20.34 -4.94
N ILE A 373 6.24 21.59 -4.57
CA ILE A 373 4.96 22.00 -4.03
C ILE A 373 4.02 22.20 -5.22
N ASN A 374 3.03 21.32 -5.34
CA ASN A 374 2.09 21.25 -6.45
C ASN A 374 0.66 21.06 -5.92
N THR A 375 -0.31 20.96 -6.79
CA THR A 375 -1.60 20.37 -6.45
C THR A 375 -1.55 18.86 -6.73
N PRO A 376 -2.41 18.02 -6.13
CA PRO A 376 -2.39 16.57 -6.33
C PRO A 376 -2.48 16.15 -7.80
N LEU A 377 -3.36 16.78 -8.59
CA LEU A 377 -3.48 16.45 -10.01
C LEU A 377 -2.29 16.96 -10.83
N ASP A 378 -1.76 18.15 -10.52
CA ASP A 378 -0.56 18.65 -11.22
C ASP A 378 0.65 17.75 -10.94
N LEU A 379 0.84 17.28 -9.71
CA LEU A 379 1.89 16.29 -9.39
C LEU A 379 1.71 15.00 -10.21
N ALA A 380 0.48 14.52 -10.33
CA ALA A 380 0.16 13.35 -11.16
C ALA A 380 0.48 13.60 -12.66
N ILE A 381 0.14 14.79 -13.18
CA ILE A 381 0.42 15.18 -14.57
C ILE A 381 1.93 15.24 -14.83
N GLN A 382 2.71 15.86 -13.95
CA GLN A 382 4.16 15.97 -14.11
C GLN A 382 4.85 14.59 -14.15
N ASN A 383 4.31 13.62 -13.43
CA ASN A 383 4.77 12.23 -13.44
C ASN A 383 4.07 11.35 -14.48
N GLN A 384 3.08 11.88 -15.19
CA GLN A 384 2.31 11.18 -16.23
C GLN A 384 1.57 9.94 -15.73
N ILE A 385 1.12 9.95 -14.48
CA ILE A 385 0.23 8.91 -13.92
C ILE A 385 -1.23 9.33 -13.97
N ASP A 386 -1.49 10.53 -14.45
CA ASP A 386 -2.79 11.15 -14.56
C ASP A 386 -3.67 10.49 -15.64
N ARG A 387 -4.98 10.68 -15.51
CA ARG A 387 -6.01 10.12 -16.39
C ARG A 387 -5.83 10.45 -17.86
N PHE A 388 -5.32 11.64 -18.19
CA PHE A 388 -5.13 12.07 -19.56
C PHE A 388 -3.94 11.37 -20.20
N SER A 389 -2.80 11.32 -19.51
CA SER A 389 -1.61 10.59 -19.95
C SER A 389 -1.90 9.10 -20.17
N LEU A 390 -2.64 8.48 -19.26
CA LEU A 390 -3.03 7.06 -19.38
C LEU A 390 -3.95 6.82 -20.58
N ALA A 391 -4.92 7.71 -20.81
CA ALA A 391 -5.81 7.60 -21.98
C ALA A 391 -5.03 7.80 -23.30
N ILE A 392 -4.10 8.77 -23.35
CA ILE A 392 -3.21 8.98 -24.50
C ILE A 392 -2.35 7.75 -24.75
N ASP A 393 -1.82 7.12 -23.70
CA ASP A 393 -1.03 5.88 -23.83
C ASP A 393 -1.83 4.74 -24.46
N VAL A 394 -3.11 4.59 -24.13
CA VAL A 394 -3.99 3.61 -24.77
C VAL A 394 -4.18 3.93 -26.25
N ILE A 395 -4.46 5.20 -26.58
CA ILE A 395 -4.69 5.62 -27.97
C ILE A 395 -3.43 5.37 -28.83
N ASP A 396 -2.24 5.63 -28.29
CA ASP A 396 -0.98 5.46 -29.01
C ASP A 396 -0.59 3.98 -29.23
N ARG A 397 -1.18 3.05 -28.48
CA ARG A 397 -0.78 1.63 -28.48
C ARG A 397 -1.83 0.66 -28.98
N VAL A 398 -3.05 1.10 -29.14
CA VAL A 398 -4.13 0.31 -29.74
C VAL A 398 -4.22 0.66 -31.23
N PRO A 399 -3.79 -0.24 -32.14
CA PRO A 399 -3.66 0.11 -33.55
C PRO A 399 -4.95 0.62 -34.22
N SER A 400 -6.11 0.13 -33.78
CA SER A 400 -7.41 0.55 -34.31
C SER A 400 -7.77 2.01 -33.97
N LEU A 401 -7.06 2.63 -33.01
CA LEU A 401 -7.32 4.01 -32.57
C LEU A 401 -6.37 5.04 -33.19
N GLU A 402 -5.31 4.63 -33.87
CA GLU A 402 -4.22 5.52 -34.31
C GLU A 402 -4.73 6.73 -35.11
N VAL A 403 -5.60 6.54 -36.08
CA VAL A 403 -6.15 7.61 -36.89
C VAL A 403 -7.31 8.34 -36.17
N ALA A 404 -8.25 7.59 -35.60
CA ALA A 404 -9.41 8.17 -34.93
C ALA A 404 -9.01 8.88 -33.62
N GLY A 405 -7.90 8.49 -33.01
CA GLY A 405 -7.43 9.01 -31.74
C GLY A 405 -6.73 10.37 -31.81
N ALA A 406 -6.36 10.87 -33.00
CA ALA A 406 -5.60 12.12 -33.12
C ALA A 406 -6.34 13.31 -32.48
N HIS A 407 -7.62 13.46 -32.76
CA HIS A 407 -8.47 14.51 -32.19
C HIS A 407 -8.68 14.33 -30.69
N ALA A 408 -8.94 13.10 -30.25
CA ALA A 408 -9.08 12.81 -28.82
C ALA A 408 -7.81 13.14 -28.03
N LYS A 409 -6.63 12.82 -28.56
CA LYS A 409 -5.34 13.19 -27.93
C LYS A 409 -5.15 14.70 -27.82
N GLU A 410 -5.57 15.47 -28.82
CA GLU A 410 -5.55 16.93 -28.76
C GLU A 410 -6.43 17.46 -27.62
N ILE A 411 -7.66 16.96 -27.52
CA ILE A 411 -8.59 17.33 -26.43
C ILE A 411 -7.96 17.01 -25.07
N LEU A 412 -7.46 15.79 -24.87
CA LEU A 412 -6.87 15.36 -23.62
C LEU A 412 -5.63 16.18 -23.22
N ARG A 413 -4.79 16.57 -24.19
CA ARG A 413 -3.64 17.46 -23.93
C ARG A 413 -4.07 18.87 -23.56
N ASN A 414 -5.10 19.39 -24.22
CA ASN A 414 -5.65 20.70 -23.87
C ASN A 414 -6.26 20.69 -22.47
N MET A 415 -6.94 19.60 -22.05
CA MET A 415 -7.45 19.43 -20.68
C MET A 415 -6.30 19.39 -19.67
N GLN A 416 -5.19 18.70 -19.95
CA GLN A 416 -3.99 18.72 -19.10
C GLN A 416 -3.45 20.14 -18.90
N ILE A 417 -3.23 20.86 -19.98
CA ILE A 417 -2.71 22.24 -19.97
C ILE A 417 -3.64 23.15 -19.17
N ASP A 418 -4.94 23.00 -19.36
CA ASP A 418 -5.95 23.78 -18.67
C ASP A 418 -5.97 23.49 -17.15
N CYS A 419 -5.81 22.22 -16.75
CA CYS A 419 -5.66 21.85 -15.33
C CYS A 419 -4.40 22.46 -14.71
N GLN A 420 -3.27 22.42 -15.41
CA GLN A 420 -2.03 22.99 -14.93
C GLN A 420 -2.10 24.51 -14.82
N ASN A 421 -2.65 25.19 -15.81
CA ASN A 421 -2.85 26.64 -15.78
C ASN A 421 -3.75 27.05 -14.61
N TYR A 422 -4.84 26.30 -14.38
CA TYR A 422 -5.73 26.55 -13.26
C TYR A 422 -5.03 26.36 -11.91
N ALA A 423 -4.24 25.30 -11.77
CA ALA A 423 -3.46 25.05 -10.58
C ALA A 423 -2.43 26.16 -10.30
N TYR A 424 -1.72 26.66 -11.33
CA TYR A 424 -0.80 27.78 -11.21
C TYR A 424 -1.48 29.10 -10.84
N GLU A 425 -2.69 29.34 -11.36
CA GLU A 425 -3.42 30.56 -11.11
C GLU A 425 -4.10 30.57 -9.73
N HIS A 426 -4.65 29.42 -9.29
CA HIS A 426 -5.51 29.34 -8.11
C HIS A 426 -4.90 28.56 -6.93
N GLY A 427 -3.80 27.83 -7.10
CA GLY A 427 -3.16 27.04 -6.06
C GLY A 427 -3.94 25.79 -5.64
N VAL A 428 -4.96 25.39 -6.39
CA VAL A 428 -5.81 24.22 -6.15
C VAL A 428 -6.13 23.53 -7.47
N ASP A 429 -6.51 22.24 -7.42
CA ASP A 429 -7.01 21.54 -8.61
C ASP A 429 -8.40 22.05 -9.02
N LYS A 430 -8.75 21.91 -10.30
CA LYS A 430 -10.09 22.19 -10.77
C LYS A 430 -11.11 21.33 -10.02
N PRO A 431 -12.22 21.92 -9.50
CA PRO A 431 -13.22 21.20 -8.71
C PRO A 431 -13.79 19.94 -9.40
N GLU A 432 -13.95 19.97 -10.70
CA GLU A 432 -14.48 18.86 -11.50
C GLU A 432 -13.56 17.63 -11.50
N PHE A 433 -12.24 17.81 -11.30
CA PHE A 433 -11.26 16.73 -11.24
C PHE A 433 -10.90 16.36 -9.81
N ASP A 434 -10.88 17.33 -8.89
CA ASP A 434 -10.66 17.08 -7.46
C ASP A 434 -11.80 16.25 -6.88
N GLN A 435 -13.05 16.67 -7.17
CA GLN A 435 -14.27 16.03 -6.71
C GLN A 435 -14.77 14.91 -7.63
N TRP A 436 -13.93 14.45 -8.56
CA TRP A 436 -14.29 13.38 -9.48
C TRP A 436 -14.72 12.11 -8.74
N THR A 437 -15.81 11.53 -9.18
CA THR A 437 -16.34 10.26 -8.70
C THR A 437 -16.57 9.30 -9.87
N TRP A 438 -16.57 8.01 -9.60
CA TRP A 438 -16.89 7.01 -10.61
C TRP A 438 -18.37 7.17 -11.04
N PRO A 439 -18.65 7.33 -12.33
CA PRO A 439 -20.03 7.36 -12.82
C PRO A 439 -20.65 5.97 -12.64
N ALA A 440 -21.80 5.93 -11.96
CA ALA A 440 -22.53 4.69 -11.66
C ALA A 440 -23.27 4.14 -12.90
#